data_ec4088618b0eb8a1e0626c33770fd250
#
_entry.id   ec4088618b0eb8a1e0626c33770fd250
#
_cell.length_a   1.000
_cell.length_b   1.000
_cell.length_c   1.000
_cell.angle_alpha   90.00
_cell.angle_beta   90.00
_cell.angle_gamma   90.00
#
_symmetry.space_group_name_H-M   'P 1'
#
loop_
_entity.id
_entity.type
_entity.pdbx_description
1 polymer ?
#
loop_
_entity_poly.entity_id
_entity_poly.type
_entity_poly.pdbx_seq_one_letter_code
_entity_poly.pdbx_strand_id
1 'polypeptide(L)'
;MIKKLVSHLGEYKRAAILTPIFSALEAIMDVLLPTIMAFIIDQGIEKGDMNAVIKYGLLTFLVAAIALLLGVLAGRFAATASTGFAGNLRDAMYENIQHFSFSNIDKYSTAGLVTRMTTDVTNLQNAFQMIERMCVRAPVHLVFALIMASMISRSLTMVFLVAIVFLVAVLAGIMVPTFGIFDKVFKNYDNLNASVQENVSAIRVVKSFVREHFENEKYTKACESLYKQFVHAESRLSFNNPAMLVSVYGCNIALSWFGAHYILNGAITTGQLNALFGYIMNILMALMMLSMAFVMIAMSAASARRIVEVLDETTDLPAPKAPVQQVRDGGIEFEHVTFKYKHGSGQPVLNDVTFSIRPGETLGIIGGTGSAKSSLVQLIPRLYDAETGSVKVGGVDVKDYSLDVLRREVSMVLQKNVLFSGTILDNLRWGDENASEEECIRVAKLACADEFIERFPDKYNTWIEQGGSNVSGGQKQRLTIARALLRKPKVLILDDSTSAVDTATDAKIRKAFREEIPGTTKIIIAQRISSVQDADRILVLDNGQINGLGTHEELLKTNKIYQEVYNSQTQGGGDFDKQGGEQ
;
A
#
# COMPACT_ATOMS: atom_id res chain seq x y z
N MET A 1 -0.50 10.33 15.86
CA MET A 1 -0.74 8.98 15.33
C MET A 1 -2.01 8.32 15.89
N ILE A 2 -2.08 7.90 17.17
CA ILE A 2 -3.24 7.18 17.75
C ILE A 2 -4.54 7.97 17.60
N LYS A 3 -4.55 9.27 17.97
CA LYS A 3 -5.75 10.12 17.83
C LYS A 3 -6.30 10.16 16.40
N LYS A 4 -5.41 10.19 15.40
CA LYS A 4 -5.81 10.18 13.99
C LYS A 4 -6.39 8.83 13.58
N LEU A 5 -5.77 7.71 13.99
CA LEU A 5 -6.31 6.38 13.71
C LEU A 5 -7.69 6.19 14.34
N VAL A 6 -7.84 6.56 15.61
CA VAL A 6 -9.13 6.47 16.34
C VAL A 6 -10.24 7.33 15.70
N SER A 7 -9.90 8.44 15.04
CA SER A 7 -10.92 9.24 14.33
C SER A 7 -11.60 8.47 13.19
N HIS A 8 -10.94 7.47 12.59
CA HIS A 8 -11.49 6.62 11.52
C HIS A 8 -12.37 5.46 12.03
N LEU A 9 -12.62 5.37 13.35
CA LEU A 9 -13.63 4.43 13.85
C LEU A 9 -15.05 4.75 13.34
N GLY A 10 -15.33 6.00 13.02
CA GLY A 10 -16.60 6.40 12.41
C GLY A 10 -17.81 5.89 13.15
N GLU A 11 -18.67 5.18 12.46
CA GLU A 11 -19.90 4.55 12.97
C GLU A 11 -19.66 3.36 13.92
N TYR A 12 -18.47 2.75 13.87
CA TYR A 12 -18.11 1.58 14.69
C TYR A 12 -17.67 1.92 16.12
N LYS A 13 -17.68 3.20 16.53
CA LYS A 13 -17.35 3.64 17.89
C LYS A 13 -18.16 2.95 18.97
N ARG A 14 -19.45 2.68 18.71
CA ARG A 14 -20.31 1.96 19.66
C ARG A 14 -19.83 0.53 19.89
N ALA A 15 -19.48 -0.18 18.82
CA ALA A 15 -18.96 -1.53 18.92
C ALA A 15 -17.61 -1.56 19.66
N ALA A 16 -16.72 -0.60 19.36
CA ALA A 16 -15.42 -0.44 20.02
C ALA A 16 -15.53 -0.14 21.54
N ILE A 17 -16.59 0.55 21.99
CA ILE A 17 -16.84 0.80 23.41
C ILE A 17 -17.50 -0.42 24.09
N LEU A 18 -18.38 -1.14 23.40
CA LEU A 18 -19.07 -2.31 23.96
C LEU A 18 -18.16 -3.51 24.13
N THR A 19 -17.17 -3.69 23.25
CA THR A 19 -16.20 -4.79 23.32
C THR A 19 -15.47 -4.87 24.67
N PRO A 20 -14.78 -3.81 25.16
CA PRO A 20 -14.12 -3.86 26.46
C PRO A 20 -15.08 -4.05 27.63
N ILE A 21 -16.32 -3.53 27.55
CA ILE A 21 -17.32 -3.70 28.60
C ILE A 21 -17.71 -5.18 28.71
N PHE A 22 -18.07 -5.84 27.60
CA PHE A 22 -18.42 -7.25 27.61
C PHE A 22 -17.22 -8.14 27.97
N SER A 23 -16.00 -7.79 27.52
CA SER A 23 -14.78 -8.52 27.89
C SER A 23 -14.45 -8.39 29.37
N ALA A 24 -14.71 -7.24 29.98
CA ALA A 24 -14.54 -7.05 31.43
C ALA A 24 -15.58 -7.86 32.23
N LEU A 25 -16.82 -7.83 31.81
CA LEU A 25 -17.89 -8.61 32.45
C LEU A 25 -17.66 -10.13 32.33
N GLU A 26 -17.23 -10.60 31.15
CA GLU A 26 -16.78 -11.98 30.92
C GLU A 26 -15.70 -12.37 31.93
N ALA A 27 -14.64 -11.52 32.04
CA ALA A 27 -13.53 -11.76 32.96
C ALA A 27 -13.98 -11.86 34.43
N ILE A 28 -14.93 -11.01 34.86
CA ILE A 28 -15.49 -11.06 36.21
C ILE A 28 -16.22 -12.38 36.42
N MET A 29 -17.05 -12.81 35.47
CA MET A 29 -17.78 -14.10 35.59
C MET A 29 -16.81 -15.27 35.68
N ASP A 30 -15.76 -15.30 34.88
CA ASP A 30 -14.73 -16.35 34.93
C ASP A 30 -14.07 -16.46 36.32
N VAL A 31 -13.76 -15.31 36.94
CA VAL A 31 -13.10 -15.29 38.27
C VAL A 31 -14.06 -15.69 39.39
N LEU A 32 -15.37 -15.61 39.19
CA LEU A 32 -16.37 -16.07 40.20
C LEU A 32 -16.46 -17.61 40.26
N LEU A 33 -16.14 -18.33 39.18
CA LEU A 33 -16.27 -19.79 39.11
C LEU A 33 -15.51 -20.54 40.23
N PRO A 34 -14.23 -20.24 40.53
CA PRO A 34 -13.50 -20.85 41.64
C PRO A 34 -14.16 -20.60 42.99
N THR A 35 -14.77 -19.42 43.19
CA THR A 35 -15.51 -19.13 44.46
C THR A 35 -16.73 -20.00 44.62
N ILE A 36 -17.50 -20.19 43.56
CA ILE A 36 -18.72 -21.03 43.63
C ILE A 36 -18.30 -22.50 43.83
N MET A 37 -17.17 -22.92 43.23
CA MET A 37 -16.62 -24.24 43.44
C MET A 37 -16.23 -24.46 44.92
N ALA A 38 -15.71 -23.43 45.60
CA ALA A 38 -15.46 -23.50 47.05
C ALA A 38 -16.73 -23.80 47.83
N PHE A 39 -17.87 -23.14 47.49
CA PHE A 39 -19.14 -23.44 48.16
C PHE A 39 -19.63 -24.87 47.89
N ILE A 40 -19.41 -25.44 46.72
CA ILE A 40 -19.72 -26.85 46.42
C ILE A 40 -18.94 -27.76 47.35
N ILE A 41 -17.66 -27.50 47.56
CA ILE A 41 -16.81 -28.30 48.44
C ILE A 41 -17.22 -28.15 49.88
N ASP A 42 -17.29 -26.92 50.43
CA ASP A 42 -17.48 -26.65 51.84
C ASP A 42 -18.89 -26.95 52.34
N GLN A 43 -19.91 -26.67 51.53
CA GLN A 43 -21.31 -26.82 51.94
C GLN A 43 -21.97 -28.08 51.41
N GLY A 44 -21.48 -28.59 50.29
CA GLY A 44 -22.00 -29.79 49.66
C GLY A 44 -21.23 -31.05 50.06
N ILE A 45 -19.96 -31.15 49.64
CA ILE A 45 -19.14 -32.35 49.77
C ILE A 45 -18.79 -32.61 51.24
N GLU A 46 -18.23 -31.62 51.96
CA GLU A 46 -17.82 -31.81 53.36
C GLU A 46 -18.97 -32.07 54.30
N LYS A 47 -20.15 -31.49 54.04
CA LYS A 47 -21.36 -31.69 54.86
C LYS A 47 -22.24 -32.85 54.39
N GLY A 48 -21.92 -33.48 53.25
CA GLY A 48 -22.72 -34.55 52.67
C GLY A 48 -24.08 -34.09 52.16
N ASP A 49 -24.30 -32.77 51.94
CA ASP A 49 -25.57 -32.20 51.49
C ASP A 49 -25.66 -32.16 49.96
N MET A 50 -26.34 -33.13 49.37
CA MET A 50 -26.56 -33.23 47.91
C MET A 50 -27.39 -32.06 47.38
N ASN A 51 -28.30 -31.48 48.18
CA ASN A 51 -29.07 -30.32 47.72
C ASN A 51 -28.18 -29.09 47.55
N ALA A 52 -27.22 -28.89 48.44
CA ALA A 52 -26.19 -27.83 48.28
C ALA A 52 -25.33 -28.06 47.03
N VAL A 53 -24.89 -29.29 46.75
CA VAL A 53 -24.16 -29.63 45.52
C VAL A 53 -24.97 -29.29 44.28
N ILE A 54 -26.25 -29.70 44.22
CA ILE A 54 -27.10 -29.40 43.06
C ILE A 54 -27.33 -27.89 42.93
N LYS A 55 -27.60 -27.18 44.02
CA LYS A 55 -27.85 -25.72 44.02
C LYS A 55 -26.65 -24.97 43.49
N TYR A 56 -25.44 -25.18 44.02
CA TYR A 56 -24.24 -24.49 43.60
C TYR A 56 -23.72 -24.99 42.24
N GLY A 57 -23.97 -26.26 41.88
CA GLY A 57 -23.70 -26.79 40.55
C GLY A 57 -24.53 -26.09 39.47
N LEU A 58 -25.87 -25.90 39.74
CA LEU A 58 -26.72 -25.11 38.84
C LEU A 58 -26.25 -23.63 38.75
N LEU A 59 -25.84 -23.05 39.89
CA LEU A 59 -25.27 -21.68 39.87
C LEU A 59 -24.00 -21.59 39.05
N THR A 60 -23.10 -22.57 39.17
CA THR A 60 -21.88 -22.66 38.34
C THR A 60 -22.23 -22.72 36.85
N PHE A 61 -23.20 -23.57 36.50
CA PHE A 61 -23.69 -23.68 35.13
C PHE A 61 -24.27 -22.35 34.60
N LEU A 62 -25.08 -21.68 35.41
CA LEU A 62 -25.68 -20.39 35.06
C LEU A 62 -24.60 -19.31 34.84
N VAL A 63 -23.63 -19.20 35.74
CA VAL A 63 -22.53 -18.23 35.63
C VAL A 63 -21.65 -18.53 34.40
N ALA A 64 -21.36 -19.81 34.13
CA ALA A 64 -20.64 -20.22 32.94
C ALA A 64 -21.40 -19.90 31.64
N ALA A 65 -22.73 -20.11 31.63
CA ALA A 65 -23.59 -19.76 30.50
C ALA A 65 -23.63 -18.23 30.25
N ILE A 66 -23.67 -17.43 31.32
CA ILE A 66 -23.57 -15.97 31.22
C ILE A 66 -22.18 -15.55 30.69
N ALA A 67 -21.10 -16.14 31.21
CA ALA A 67 -19.72 -15.87 30.73
C ALA A 67 -19.59 -16.19 29.23
N LEU A 68 -20.13 -17.34 28.80
CA LEU A 68 -20.15 -17.71 27.37
C LEU A 68 -20.90 -16.66 26.53
N LEU A 69 -22.10 -16.24 26.96
CA LEU A 69 -22.90 -15.23 26.26
C LEU A 69 -22.11 -13.90 26.13
N LEU A 70 -21.52 -13.44 27.24
CA LEU A 70 -20.70 -12.21 27.27
C LEU A 70 -19.47 -12.33 26.36
N GLY A 71 -18.82 -13.51 26.34
CA GLY A 71 -17.70 -13.79 25.47
C GLY A 71 -18.05 -13.77 23.98
N VAL A 72 -19.23 -14.34 23.64
CA VAL A 72 -19.75 -14.30 22.25
C VAL A 72 -20.08 -12.87 21.85
N LEU A 73 -20.72 -12.08 22.71
CA LEU A 73 -21.02 -10.67 22.46
C LEU A 73 -19.73 -9.85 22.32
N ALA A 74 -18.77 -10.02 23.22
CA ALA A 74 -17.45 -9.37 23.12
C ALA A 74 -16.76 -9.70 21.80
N GLY A 75 -16.77 -10.99 21.39
CA GLY A 75 -16.20 -11.43 20.12
C GLY A 75 -16.88 -10.80 18.91
N ARG A 76 -18.21 -10.76 18.91
CA ARG A 76 -19.00 -10.17 17.82
C ARG A 76 -18.74 -8.67 17.67
N PHE A 77 -18.78 -7.92 18.79
CA PHE A 77 -18.52 -6.48 18.75
C PHE A 77 -17.07 -6.17 18.39
N ALA A 78 -16.10 -6.95 18.89
CA ALA A 78 -14.69 -6.81 18.52
C ALA A 78 -14.46 -7.03 17.02
N ALA A 79 -15.06 -8.07 16.45
CA ALA A 79 -14.98 -8.34 15.01
C ALA A 79 -15.60 -7.20 14.20
N THR A 80 -16.79 -6.73 14.60
CA THR A 80 -17.47 -5.61 13.92
C THR A 80 -16.64 -4.33 14.00
N ALA A 81 -16.11 -3.99 15.18
CA ALA A 81 -15.31 -2.79 15.39
C ALA A 81 -13.99 -2.83 14.59
N SER A 82 -13.26 -3.95 14.67
CA SER A 82 -11.95 -4.08 14.02
C SER A 82 -12.06 -4.13 12.49
N THR A 83 -13.06 -4.87 11.96
CA THR A 83 -13.27 -4.94 10.50
C THR A 83 -13.77 -3.63 9.93
N GLY A 84 -14.72 -2.98 10.62
CA GLY A 84 -15.21 -1.67 10.21
C GLY A 84 -14.14 -0.59 10.28
N PHE A 85 -13.34 -0.58 11.34
CA PHE A 85 -12.17 0.30 11.45
C PHE A 85 -11.19 0.11 10.28
N ALA A 86 -10.87 -1.13 9.93
CA ALA A 86 -9.99 -1.45 8.81
C ALA A 86 -10.61 -1.04 7.46
N GLY A 87 -11.93 -1.19 7.29
CA GLY A 87 -12.67 -0.69 6.12
C GLY A 87 -12.51 0.81 5.97
N ASN A 88 -12.86 1.58 6.99
CA ASN A 88 -12.76 3.04 6.99
C ASN A 88 -11.32 3.54 6.73
N LEU A 89 -10.31 2.82 7.24
CA LEU A 89 -8.91 3.16 6.95
C LEU A 89 -8.57 2.93 5.48
N ARG A 90 -9.01 1.80 4.89
CA ARG A 90 -8.78 1.52 3.46
C ARG A 90 -9.46 2.56 2.58
N ASP A 91 -10.70 2.92 2.89
CA ASP A 91 -11.45 3.93 2.15
C ASP A 91 -10.75 5.30 2.22
N ALA A 92 -10.37 5.75 3.42
CA ALA A 92 -9.67 7.02 3.59
C ALA A 92 -8.27 7.04 2.92
N MET A 93 -7.53 5.93 2.97
CA MET A 93 -6.25 5.82 2.26
C MET A 93 -6.45 5.82 0.75
N TYR A 94 -7.44 5.10 0.25
CA TYR A 94 -7.74 5.03 -1.18
C TYR A 94 -8.16 6.41 -1.72
N GLU A 95 -9.06 7.09 -1.03
CA GLU A 95 -9.47 8.45 -1.36
C GLU A 95 -8.26 9.40 -1.41
N ASN A 96 -7.39 9.36 -0.40
CA ASN A 96 -6.20 10.20 -0.39
C ASN A 96 -5.23 9.88 -1.53
N ILE A 97 -5.02 8.60 -1.85
CA ILE A 97 -4.17 8.16 -2.98
C ILE A 97 -4.70 8.67 -4.32
N GLN A 98 -6.03 8.76 -4.51
CA GLN A 98 -6.62 9.32 -5.73
C GLN A 98 -6.29 10.82 -5.91
N HIS A 99 -6.00 11.52 -4.83
CA HIS A 99 -5.60 12.94 -4.85
C HIS A 99 -4.08 13.15 -4.91
N PHE A 100 -3.29 12.10 -4.96
CA PHE A 100 -1.83 12.20 -5.05
C PHE A 100 -1.38 12.80 -6.39
N SER A 101 -0.37 13.65 -6.33
CA SER A 101 0.40 14.06 -7.50
C SER A 101 1.33 12.93 -7.97
N PHE A 102 1.89 13.09 -9.16
CA PHE A 102 2.94 12.16 -9.64
C PHE A 102 4.15 12.15 -8.70
N SER A 103 4.52 13.30 -8.13
CA SER A 103 5.61 13.40 -7.16
C SER A 103 5.33 12.59 -5.89
N ASN A 104 4.08 12.57 -5.39
CA ASN A 104 3.71 11.70 -4.28
C ASN A 104 3.79 10.21 -4.66
N ILE A 105 3.35 9.85 -5.88
CA ILE A 105 3.42 8.47 -6.38
C ILE A 105 4.89 8.02 -6.56
N ASP A 106 5.77 8.89 -7.01
CA ASP A 106 7.21 8.62 -7.14
C ASP A 106 7.88 8.38 -5.79
N LYS A 107 7.42 9.05 -4.72
CA LYS A 107 7.85 8.82 -3.33
C LYS A 107 7.49 7.43 -2.82
N TYR A 108 6.32 6.94 -3.19
CA TYR A 108 5.81 5.64 -2.80
C TYR A 108 5.80 4.69 -4.00
N SER A 109 6.46 3.54 -3.91
CA SER A 109 6.28 2.53 -4.95
C SER A 109 4.84 2.00 -4.96
N THR A 110 4.31 1.67 -6.14
CA THR A 110 2.95 1.08 -6.26
C THR A 110 2.80 -0.17 -5.39
N ALA A 111 3.80 -1.06 -5.39
CA ALA A 111 3.83 -2.24 -4.52
C ALA A 111 3.80 -1.86 -3.04
N GLY A 112 4.50 -0.78 -2.64
CA GLY A 112 4.49 -0.25 -1.28
C GLY A 112 3.11 0.27 -0.85
N LEU A 113 2.40 0.98 -1.71
CA LEU A 113 1.03 1.44 -1.45
C LEU A 113 0.05 0.26 -1.31
N VAL A 114 0.14 -0.73 -2.19
CA VAL A 114 -0.68 -1.96 -2.10
C VAL A 114 -0.41 -2.69 -0.78
N THR A 115 0.86 -2.85 -0.37
CA THR A 115 1.20 -3.49 0.91
C THR A 115 0.62 -2.72 2.10
N ARG A 116 0.66 -1.38 2.08
CA ARG A 116 0.08 -0.54 3.13
C ARG A 116 -1.44 -0.71 3.24
N MET A 117 -2.14 -0.77 2.10
CA MET A 117 -3.60 -0.94 2.06
C MET A 117 -4.06 -2.36 2.42
N THR A 118 -3.23 -3.36 2.21
CA THR A 118 -3.56 -4.78 2.46
C THR A 118 -2.95 -5.26 3.78
N THR A 119 -1.67 -5.56 3.78
CA THR A 119 -0.97 -6.19 4.90
C THR A 119 -0.91 -5.29 6.14
N ASP A 120 -0.53 -4.01 5.98
CA ASP A 120 -0.41 -3.10 7.12
C ASP A 120 -1.75 -2.82 7.77
N VAL A 121 -2.82 -2.61 6.99
CA VAL A 121 -4.17 -2.42 7.54
C VAL A 121 -4.65 -3.69 8.24
N THR A 122 -4.36 -4.88 7.70
CA THR A 122 -4.73 -6.15 8.35
C THR A 122 -3.96 -6.37 9.65
N ASN A 123 -2.68 -6.05 9.70
CA ASN A 123 -1.88 -6.09 10.93
C ASN A 123 -2.44 -5.15 11.99
N LEU A 124 -2.80 -3.93 11.60
CA LEU A 124 -3.40 -2.96 12.51
C LEU A 124 -4.80 -3.39 12.97
N GLN A 125 -5.62 -3.99 12.10
CA GLN A 125 -6.92 -4.56 12.43
C GLN A 125 -6.81 -5.63 13.51
N ASN A 126 -5.88 -6.59 13.33
CA ASN A 126 -5.66 -7.67 14.29
C ASN A 126 -5.15 -7.15 15.64
N ALA A 127 -4.22 -6.19 15.60
CA ALA A 127 -3.74 -5.54 16.82
C ALA A 127 -4.85 -4.78 17.54
N PHE A 128 -5.69 -4.05 16.82
CA PHE A 128 -6.82 -3.32 17.37
C PHE A 128 -7.81 -4.28 18.06
N GLN A 129 -8.18 -5.37 17.41
CA GLN A 129 -9.05 -6.40 17.98
C GLN A 129 -8.45 -7.02 19.26
N MET A 130 -7.14 -7.26 19.26
CA MET A 130 -6.42 -7.79 20.43
C MET A 130 -6.39 -6.79 21.58
N ILE A 131 -6.12 -5.52 21.28
CA ILE A 131 -6.10 -4.44 22.27
C ILE A 131 -7.48 -4.33 22.96
N GLU A 132 -8.55 -4.27 22.19
CA GLU A 132 -9.91 -4.13 22.73
C GLU A 132 -10.33 -5.28 23.66
N ARG A 133 -9.89 -6.50 23.37
CA ARG A 133 -10.23 -7.67 24.17
C ARG A 133 -9.20 -7.96 25.26
N MET A 134 -7.94 -8.16 24.89
CA MET A 134 -6.92 -8.68 25.82
C MET A 134 -6.39 -7.62 26.78
N CYS A 135 -6.20 -6.38 26.33
CA CYS A 135 -5.71 -5.31 27.20
C CYS A 135 -6.75 -4.86 28.26
N VAL A 136 -8.01 -5.26 28.10
CA VAL A 136 -9.04 -5.03 29.12
C VAL A 136 -9.27 -6.28 29.96
N ARG A 137 -9.43 -7.45 29.31
CA ARG A 137 -9.70 -8.72 30.00
C ARG A 137 -8.58 -9.07 31.00
N ALA A 138 -7.31 -8.98 30.56
CA ALA A 138 -6.19 -9.40 31.41
C ALA A 138 -6.01 -8.58 32.70
N PRO A 139 -6.03 -7.22 32.69
CA PRO A 139 -6.01 -6.45 33.92
C PRO A 139 -7.22 -6.71 34.82
N VAL A 140 -8.42 -6.88 34.26
CA VAL A 140 -9.62 -7.19 35.05
C VAL A 140 -9.48 -8.56 35.72
N HIS A 141 -9.04 -9.59 35.00
CA HIS A 141 -8.75 -10.91 35.59
C HIS A 141 -7.76 -10.81 36.75
N LEU A 142 -6.63 -10.09 36.53
CA LEU A 142 -5.58 -9.94 37.52
C LEU A 142 -6.07 -9.21 38.77
N VAL A 143 -6.70 -8.05 38.59
CA VAL A 143 -7.18 -7.24 39.72
C VAL A 143 -8.31 -7.93 40.48
N PHE A 144 -9.28 -8.49 39.75
CA PHE A 144 -10.44 -9.11 40.38
C PHE A 144 -10.08 -10.45 41.07
N ALA A 145 -9.16 -11.24 40.51
CA ALA A 145 -8.62 -12.44 41.17
C ALA A 145 -7.83 -12.09 42.44
N LEU A 146 -7.04 -11.01 42.44
CA LEU A 146 -6.37 -10.55 43.67
C LEU A 146 -7.37 -10.06 44.74
N ILE A 147 -8.42 -9.35 44.34
CA ILE A 147 -9.49 -8.92 45.28
C ILE A 147 -10.14 -10.15 45.91
N MET A 148 -10.57 -11.11 45.11
CA MET A 148 -11.20 -12.33 45.59
C MET A 148 -10.29 -13.16 46.49
N ALA A 149 -9.00 -13.30 46.12
CA ALA A 149 -8.00 -13.96 46.97
C ALA A 149 -7.82 -13.22 48.31
N SER A 150 -7.80 -11.87 48.32
CA SER A 150 -7.63 -11.07 49.52
C SER A 150 -8.84 -11.17 50.47
N MET A 151 -10.04 -11.41 49.93
CA MET A 151 -11.25 -11.64 50.72
C MET A 151 -11.18 -12.99 51.46
N ILE A 152 -10.48 -14.00 50.89
CA ILE A 152 -10.27 -15.30 51.54
C ILE A 152 -9.19 -15.18 52.61
N SER A 153 -8.00 -14.71 52.23
CA SER A 153 -6.86 -14.53 53.18
C SER A 153 -5.87 -13.50 52.68
N ARG A 154 -5.70 -12.42 53.41
CA ARG A 154 -4.71 -11.37 53.09
C ARG A 154 -3.27 -11.92 53.09
N SER A 155 -2.96 -12.82 54.01
CA SER A 155 -1.60 -13.40 54.15
C SER A 155 -1.27 -14.30 52.95
N LEU A 156 -2.22 -15.13 52.48
CA LEU A 156 -2.02 -15.99 51.31
C LEU A 156 -1.99 -15.20 50.01
N THR A 157 -2.64 -14.03 49.97
CA THR A 157 -2.56 -13.12 48.81
C THR A 157 -1.15 -12.59 48.56
N MET A 158 -0.32 -12.49 49.61
CA MET A 158 1.08 -12.10 49.45
C MET A 158 1.89 -13.09 48.59
N VAL A 159 1.52 -14.37 48.59
CA VAL A 159 2.14 -15.38 47.72
C VAL A 159 1.91 -15.02 46.24
N PHE A 160 0.69 -14.57 45.90
CA PHE A 160 0.38 -14.10 44.54
C PHE A 160 1.16 -12.85 44.16
N LEU A 161 1.25 -11.86 45.07
CA LEU A 161 2.02 -10.62 44.82
C LEU A 161 3.49 -10.90 44.54
N VAL A 162 4.10 -11.81 45.33
CA VAL A 162 5.51 -12.21 45.11
C VAL A 162 5.65 -12.90 43.76
N ALA A 163 4.74 -13.81 43.40
CA ALA A 163 4.75 -14.49 42.12
C ALA A 163 4.56 -13.54 40.93
N ILE A 164 3.65 -12.56 41.06
CA ILE A 164 3.43 -11.50 40.03
C ILE A 164 4.71 -10.70 39.82
N VAL A 165 5.31 -10.20 40.91
CA VAL A 165 6.54 -9.40 40.83
C VAL A 165 7.69 -10.23 40.20
N PHE A 166 7.84 -11.49 40.62
CA PHE A 166 8.81 -12.41 40.05
C PHE A 166 8.58 -12.61 38.56
N LEU A 167 7.34 -12.96 38.16
CA LEU A 167 7.04 -13.22 36.76
C LEU A 167 7.16 -11.98 35.88
N VAL A 168 6.72 -10.81 36.35
CA VAL A 168 6.89 -9.53 35.65
C VAL A 168 8.38 -9.20 35.46
N ALA A 169 9.20 -9.41 36.50
CA ALA A 169 10.65 -9.17 36.40
C ALA A 169 11.31 -10.12 35.38
N VAL A 170 10.95 -11.41 35.41
CA VAL A 170 11.47 -12.40 34.44
C VAL A 170 11.00 -12.09 33.03
N LEU A 171 9.71 -11.80 32.84
CA LEU A 171 9.16 -11.43 31.54
C LEU A 171 9.83 -10.17 30.98
N ALA A 172 10.00 -9.13 31.80
CA ALA A 172 10.70 -7.92 31.39
C ALA A 172 12.17 -8.22 31.02
N GLY A 173 12.86 -9.05 31.81
CA GLY A 173 14.23 -9.48 31.54
C GLY A 173 14.38 -10.29 30.24
N ILE A 174 13.37 -11.05 29.84
CA ILE A 174 13.33 -11.78 28.56
C ILE A 174 12.94 -10.84 27.41
N MET A 175 11.86 -10.07 27.56
CA MET A 175 11.24 -9.31 26.48
C MET A 175 12.07 -8.10 26.03
N VAL A 176 12.56 -7.29 27.00
CA VAL A 176 13.30 -6.06 26.67
C VAL A 176 14.52 -6.29 25.77
N PRO A 177 15.43 -7.25 26.09
CA PRO A 177 16.55 -7.54 25.18
C PRO A 177 16.13 -8.17 23.87
N THR A 178 15.02 -8.91 23.85
CA THR A 178 14.55 -9.64 22.66
C THR A 178 14.01 -8.70 21.60
N PHE A 179 13.47 -7.51 21.95
CA PHE A 179 13.06 -6.50 20.98
C PHE A 179 14.22 -6.07 20.07
N GLY A 180 15.40 -5.80 20.63
CA GLY A 180 16.57 -5.42 19.83
C GLY A 180 17.06 -6.53 18.88
N ILE A 181 16.75 -7.79 19.19
CA ILE A 181 17.06 -8.94 18.32
C ILE A 181 16.04 -9.00 17.20
N PHE A 182 14.75 -8.82 17.49
CA PHE A 182 13.71 -8.83 16.47
C PHE A 182 13.88 -7.69 15.45
N ASP A 183 14.32 -6.51 15.86
CA ASP A 183 14.64 -5.43 14.90
C ASP A 183 15.71 -5.86 13.87
N LYS A 184 16.72 -6.62 14.31
CA LYS A 184 17.74 -7.19 13.40
C LYS A 184 17.17 -8.30 12.53
N VAL A 185 16.32 -9.15 13.10
CA VAL A 185 15.61 -10.22 12.38
C VAL A 185 14.77 -9.62 11.25
N PHE A 186 13.97 -8.59 11.53
CA PHE A 186 13.15 -7.94 10.50
C PHE A 186 13.98 -7.29 9.39
N LYS A 187 15.08 -6.59 9.72
CA LYS A 187 15.99 -6.05 8.70
C LYS A 187 16.59 -7.12 7.80
N ASN A 188 17.00 -8.26 8.39
CA ASN A 188 17.53 -9.37 7.59
C ASN A 188 16.44 -10.07 6.77
N TYR A 189 15.22 -10.12 7.28
CA TYR A 189 14.06 -10.62 6.54
C TYR A 189 13.73 -9.74 5.33
N ASP A 190 13.79 -8.41 5.49
CA ASP A 190 13.62 -7.47 4.40
C ASP A 190 14.71 -7.64 3.32
N ASN A 191 15.97 -7.82 3.74
CA ASN A 191 17.09 -8.08 2.82
C ASN A 191 16.93 -9.42 2.07
N LEU A 192 16.44 -10.45 2.75
CA LEU A 192 16.13 -11.74 2.11
C LEU A 192 15.02 -11.59 1.08
N ASN A 193 13.92 -10.92 1.45
CA ASN A 193 12.79 -10.67 0.54
C ASN A 193 13.22 -9.86 -0.68
N ALA A 194 14.03 -8.81 -0.50
CA ALA A 194 14.57 -8.02 -1.61
C ALA A 194 15.42 -8.89 -2.55
N SER A 195 16.29 -9.77 -2.01
CA SER A 195 17.10 -10.70 -2.80
C SER A 195 16.26 -11.70 -3.58
N VAL A 196 15.20 -12.25 -2.96
CA VAL A 196 14.27 -13.17 -3.62
C VAL A 196 13.50 -12.46 -4.73
N GLN A 197 12.99 -11.25 -4.45
CA GLN A 197 12.26 -10.44 -5.43
C GLN A 197 13.14 -10.08 -6.63
N GLU A 198 14.39 -9.70 -6.40
CA GLU A 198 15.39 -9.43 -7.45
C GLU A 198 15.59 -10.68 -8.31
N ASN A 199 15.86 -11.83 -7.69
CA ASN A 199 16.10 -13.10 -8.40
C ASN A 199 14.89 -13.53 -9.22
N VAL A 200 13.69 -13.53 -8.64
CA VAL A 200 12.45 -13.92 -9.33
C VAL A 200 12.14 -12.97 -10.50
N SER A 201 12.32 -11.67 -10.29
CA SER A 201 12.11 -10.68 -11.36
C SER A 201 13.11 -10.84 -12.51
N ALA A 202 14.35 -11.19 -12.19
CA ALA A 202 15.44 -11.39 -13.15
C ALA A 202 15.67 -12.88 -13.49
N ILE A 203 14.73 -13.79 -13.22
CA ILE A 203 14.93 -15.24 -13.36
C ILE A 203 15.39 -15.66 -14.75
N ARG A 204 14.90 -14.98 -15.79
CA ARG A 204 15.32 -15.22 -17.18
C ARG A 204 16.82 -14.90 -17.38
N VAL A 205 17.32 -13.85 -16.73
CA VAL A 205 18.75 -13.48 -16.77
C VAL A 205 19.57 -14.54 -16.03
N VAL A 206 19.14 -14.92 -14.81
CA VAL A 206 19.82 -15.98 -14.04
C VAL A 206 19.94 -17.26 -14.87
N LYS A 207 18.83 -17.67 -15.54
CA LYS A 207 18.80 -18.84 -16.41
C LYS A 207 19.67 -18.69 -17.67
N SER A 208 19.63 -17.54 -18.34
CA SER A 208 20.41 -17.32 -19.56
C SER A 208 21.92 -17.29 -19.32
N PHE A 209 22.36 -16.86 -18.13
CA PHE A 209 23.77 -16.82 -17.74
C PHE A 209 24.23 -18.03 -16.89
N VAL A 210 23.34 -19.01 -16.66
CA VAL A 210 23.62 -20.24 -15.86
C VAL A 210 24.18 -19.88 -14.47
N ARG A 211 23.53 -18.92 -13.79
CA ARG A 211 23.98 -18.38 -12.50
C ARG A 211 23.20 -18.89 -11.30
N GLU A 212 22.45 -19.99 -11.44
CA GLU A 212 21.61 -20.57 -10.38
C GLU A 212 22.43 -20.93 -9.14
N HIS A 213 23.63 -21.46 -9.33
CA HIS A 213 24.49 -21.84 -8.20
C HIS A 213 24.91 -20.63 -7.37
N PHE A 214 25.27 -19.53 -8.04
CA PHE A 214 25.65 -18.28 -7.37
C PHE A 214 24.48 -17.68 -6.59
N GLU A 215 23.29 -17.64 -7.19
CA GLU A 215 22.09 -17.13 -6.53
C GLU A 215 21.63 -18.03 -5.36
N ASN A 216 21.74 -19.35 -5.50
CA ASN A 216 21.48 -20.27 -4.39
C ASN A 216 22.43 -20.07 -3.22
N GLU A 217 23.73 -19.84 -3.49
CA GLU A 217 24.72 -19.56 -2.43
C GLU A 217 24.41 -18.23 -1.72
N LYS A 218 24.09 -17.16 -2.49
CA LYS A 218 23.66 -15.87 -1.96
C LYS A 218 22.43 -16.00 -1.07
N TYR A 219 21.41 -16.74 -1.53
CA TYR A 219 20.19 -17.03 -0.79
C TYR A 219 20.47 -17.82 0.48
N THR A 220 21.26 -18.89 0.40
CA THR A 220 21.62 -19.73 1.55
C THR A 220 22.32 -18.94 2.65
N LYS A 221 23.27 -18.05 2.28
CA LYS A 221 23.94 -17.16 3.24
C LYS A 221 22.96 -16.20 3.95
N ALA A 222 22.01 -15.64 3.20
CA ALA A 222 20.98 -14.79 3.77
C ALA A 222 20.06 -15.57 4.72
N CYS A 223 19.63 -16.77 4.32
CA CYS A 223 18.84 -17.68 5.15
C CYS A 223 19.57 -18.10 6.43
N GLU A 224 20.87 -18.45 6.35
CA GLU A 224 21.67 -18.81 7.53
C GLU A 224 21.78 -17.66 8.53
N SER A 225 22.00 -16.43 8.03
CA SER A 225 22.03 -15.24 8.89
C SER A 225 20.71 -15.03 9.61
N LEU A 226 19.61 -15.14 8.88
CA LEU A 226 18.26 -15.03 9.42
C LEU A 226 17.98 -16.15 10.43
N TYR A 227 18.31 -17.40 10.09
CA TYR A 227 18.15 -18.56 10.97
C TYR A 227 18.87 -18.38 12.31
N LYS A 228 20.16 -17.99 12.29
CA LYS A 228 20.94 -17.76 13.52
C LYS A 228 20.29 -16.73 14.44
N GLN A 229 19.74 -15.66 13.85
CA GLN A 229 19.08 -14.60 14.64
C GLN A 229 17.71 -15.06 15.16
N PHE A 230 16.92 -15.79 14.38
CA PHE A 230 15.68 -16.39 14.85
C PHE A 230 15.91 -17.37 16.00
N VAL A 231 16.86 -18.28 15.83
CA VAL A 231 17.23 -19.23 16.91
C VAL A 231 17.65 -18.48 18.18
N HIS A 232 18.39 -17.37 18.04
CA HIS A 232 18.79 -16.58 19.19
C HIS A 232 17.60 -15.87 19.87
N ALA A 233 16.65 -15.36 19.10
CA ALA A 233 15.42 -14.77 19.63
C ALA A 233 14.53 -15.83 20.31
N GLU A 234 14.25 -16.92 19.60
CA GLU A 234 13.39 -18.01 20.08
C GLU A 234 13.98 -18.72 21.30
N SER A 235 15.30 -18.93 21.35
CA SER A 235 15.97 -19.50 22.52
C SER A 235 15.77 -18.68 23.79
N ARG A 236 15.66 -17.33 23.66
CA ARG A 236 15.34 -16.49 24.81
C ARG A 236 13.86 -16.55 25.15
N LEU A 237 12.99 -16.52 24.16
CA LEU A 237 11.54 -16.61 24.37
C LEU A 237 11.13 -17.98 24.94
N SER A 238 11.88 -19.04 24.64
CA SER A 238 11.60 -20.38 25.17
C SER A 238 11.68 -20.47 26.70
N PHE A 239 12.43 -19.55 27.37
CA PHE A 239 12.47 -19.45 28.83
C PHE A 239 11.16 -18.91 29.44
N ASN A 240 10.27 -18.33 28.63
CA ASN A 240 8.98 -17.81 29.10
C ASN A 240 8.12 -18.93 29.72
N ASN A 241 8.03 -20.07 29.05
CA ASN A 241 7.21 -21.18 29.49
C ASN A 241 7.75 -21.86 30.79
N PRO A 242 9.04 -22.20 30.91
CA PRO A 242 9.64 -22.64 32.17
C PRO A 242 9.44 -21.65 33.34
N ALA A 243 9.65 -20.34 33.11
CA ALA A 243 9.45 -19.33 34.14
C ALA A 243 8.02 -19.30 34.66
N MET A 244 7.05 -19.41 33.76
CA MET A 244 5.63 -19.54 34.12
C MET A 244 5.37 -20.79 34.94
N LEU A 245 5.86 -21.96 34.50
CA LEU A 245 5.67 -23.24 35.22
C LEU A 245 6.28 -23.20 36.62
N VAL A 246 7.49 -22.62 36.76
CA VAL A 246 8.11 -22.42 38.07
C VAL A 246 7.25 -21.53 38.96
N SER A 247 6.68 -20.46 38.40
CA SER A 247 5.76 -19.58 39.16
C SER A 247 4.50 -20.32 39.58
N VAL A 248 3.87 -21.09 38.69
CA VAL A 248 2.66 -21.88 38.99
C VAL A 248 2.95 -22.91 40.09
N TYR A 249 3.96 -23.74 39.90
CA TYR A 249 4.28 -24.81 40.87
C TYR A 249 4.81 -24.23 42.19
N GLY A 250 5.61 -23.17 42.13
CA GLY A 250 6.08 -22.48 43.32
C GLY A 250 4.93 -21.91 44.15
N CYS A 251 3.95 -21.27 43.50
CA CYS A 251 2.74 -20.80 44.16
C CYS A 251 1.91 -21.97 44.72
N ASN A 252 1.71 -23.04 43.94
CA ASN A 252 0.95 -24.18 44.39
C ASN A 252 1.59 -24.84 45.61
N ILE A 253 2.90 -25.02 45.64
CA ILE A 253 3.62 -25.55 46.81
C ILE A 253 3.47 -24.62 48.01
N ALA A 254 3.68 -23.31 47.83
CA ALA A 254 3.54 -22.33 48.90
C ALA A 254 2.11 -22.30 49.46
N LEU A 255 1.09 -22.27 48.58
CA LEU A 255 -0.32 -22.28 49.01
C LEU A 255 -0.71 -23.60 49.68
N SER A 256 -0.21 -24.74 49.21
CA SER A 256 -0.45 -26.05 49.86
C SER A 256 0.15 -26.05 51.26
N TRP A 257 1.38 -25.59 51.41
CA TRP A 257 2.08 -25.55 52.70
C TRP A 257 1.42 -24.59 53.69
N PHE A 258 1.31 -23.32 53.33
CA PHE A 258 0.72 -22.33 54.21
C PHE A 258 -0.80 -22.54 54.36
N GLY A 259 -1.51 -22.94 53.28
CA GLY A 259 -2.95 -23.21 53.31
C GLY A 259 -3.31 -24.37 54.24
N ALA A 260 -2.51 -25.46 54.24
CA ALA A 260 -2.72 -26.53 55.21
C ALA A 260 -2.64 -26.06 56.66
N HIS A 261 -1.63 -25.22 56.99
CA HIS A 261 -1.52 -24.61 58.32
C HIS A 261 -2.71 -23.74 58.67
N TYR A 262 -3.25 -22.94 57.72
CA TYR A 262 -4.42 -22.10 57.96
C TYR A 262 -5.70 -22.91 58.09
N ILE A 263 -5.82 -24.06 57.37
CA ILE A 263 -6.97 -24.99 57.54
C ILE A 263 -6.95 -25.65 58.90
N LEU A 264 -5.79 -26.15 59.35
CA LEU A 264 -5.65 -26.77 60.67
C LEU A 264 -6.00 -25.82 61.81
N ASN A 265 -5.71 -24.52 61.64
CA ASN A 265 -6.04 -23.48 62.57
C ASN A 265 -7.50 -22.95 62.42
N GLY A 266 -8.28 -23.50 61.50
CA GLY A 266 -9.67 -23.09 61.24
C GLY A 266 -9.80 -21.69 60.58
N ALA A 267 -8.71 -21.12 60.02
CA ALA A 267 -8.71 -19.77 59.46
C ALA A 267 -9.26 -19.74 58.02
N ILE A 268 -9.16 -20.83 57.26
CA ILE A 268 -9.74 -21.02 55.92
C ILE A 268 -10.31 -22.41 55.81
N THR A 269 -11.23 -22.60 54.81
CA THR A 269 -11.82 -23.90 54.48
C THR A 269 -11.06 -24.58 53.34
N THR A 270 -11.31 -25.89 53.15
CA THR A 270 -10.73 -26.67 52.05
C THR A 270 -11.18 -26.16 50.69
N GLY A 271 -12.45 -25.77 50.57
CA GLY A 271 -13.00 -25.16 49.36
C GLY A 271 -12.36 -23.80 49.03
N GLN A 272 -12.12 -22.96 50.07
CA GLN A 272 -11.41 -21.71 49.90
C GLN A 272 -9.95 -21.88 49.41
N LEU A 273 -9.25 -22.91 49.92
CA LEU A 273 -7.89 -23.24 49.41
C LEU A 273 -7.98 -23.67 47.94
N ASN A 274 -8.96 -24.48 47.55
CA ASN A 274 -9.17 -24.86 46.15
C ASN A 274 -9.46 -23.66 45.25
N ALA A 275 -10.25 -22.68 45.72
CA ALA A 275 -10.48 -21.44 44.98
C ALA A 275 -9.18 -20.64 44.75
N LEU A 276 -8.29 -20.58 45.75
CA LEU A 276 -6.97 -19.95 45.60
C LEU A 276 -6.11 -20.59 44.51
N PHE A 277 -6.13 -21.92 44.36
CA PHE A 277 -5.49 -22.61 43.23
C PHE A 277 -6.06 -22.16 41.88
N GLY A 278 -7.38 -21.98 41.78
CA GLY A 278 -8.03 -21.44 40.57
C GLY A 278 -7.58 -20.03 40.24
N TYR A 279 -7.44 -19.17 41.27
CA TYR A 279 -6.98 -17.78 41.05
C TYR A 279 -5.52 -17.67 40.58
N ILE A 280 -4.60 -18.58 41.00
CA ILE A 280 -3.24 -18.64 40.46
C ILE A 280 -3.29 -18.76 38.93
N MET A 281 -4.07 -19.72 38.46
CA MET A 281 -4.15 -19.97 37.01
C MET A 281 -4.68 -18.73 36.26
N ASN A 282 -5.72 -18.10 36.79
CA ASN A 282 -6.28 -16.86 36.20
C ASN A 282 -5.27 -15.72 36.16
N ILE A 283 -4.52 -15.49 37.25
CA ILE A 283 -3.52 -14.42 37.34
C ILE A 283 -2.38 -14.66 36.36
N LEU A 284 -1.85 -15.89 36.31
CA LEU A 284 -0.70 -16.22 35.44
C LEU A 284 -1.09 -16.23 33.97
N MET A 285 -2.29 -16.72 33.63
CA MET A 285 -2.84 -16.60 32.27
C MET A 285 -3.03 -15.14 31.84
N ALA A 286 -3.53 -14.28 32.75
CA ALA A 286 -3.66 -12.84 32.50
C ALA A 286 -2.32 -12.18 32.18
N LEU A 287 -1.26 -12.50 32.91
CA LEU A 287 0.09 -11.98 32.66
C LEU A 287 0.64 -12.44 31.31
N MET A 288 0.40 -13.71 30.93
CA MET A 288 0.75 -14.19 29.57
C MET A 288 0.01 -13.46 28.47
N MET A 289 -1.31 -13.24 28.64
CA MET A 289 -2.11 -12.49 27.67
C MET A 289 -1.60 -11.05 27.51
N LEU A 290 -1.21 -10.38 28.61
CA LEU A 290 -0.62 -9.04 28.56
C LEU A 290 0.72 -9.03 27.81
N SER A 291 1.56 -10.02 28.08
CA SER A 291 2.84 -10.16 27.36
C SER A 291 2.64 -10.32 25.86
N MET A 292 1.73 -11.18 25.45
CA MET A 292 1.42 -11.40 24.04
C MET A 292 0.80 -10.15 23.37
N ALA A 293 -0.13 -9.47 24.06
CA ALA A 293 -0.72 -8.24 23.58
C ALA A 293 0.35 -7.15 23.37
N PHE A 294 1.32 -7.03 24.27
CA PHE A 294 2.39 -6.07 24.15
C PHE A 294 3.28 -6.30 22.91
N VAL A 295 3.62 -7.56 22.62
CA VAL A 295 4.36 -7.93 21.41
C VAL A 295 3.59 -7.54 20.15
N MET A 296 2.30 -7.85 20.09
CA MET A 296 1.44 -7.52 18.94
C MET A 296 1.32 -6.01 18.73
N ILE A 297 1.19 -5.23 19.81
CA ILE A 297 1.16 -3.77 19.74
C ILE A 297 2.48 -3.23 19.19
N ALA A 298 3.60 -3.75 19.66
CA ALA A 298 4.92 -3.34 19.18
C ALA A 298 5.12 -3.64 17.69
N MET A 299 4.72 -4.83 17.24
CA MET A 299 4.80 -5.22 15.82
C MET A 299 3.89 -4.36 14.93
N SER A 300 2.68 -4.04 15.39
CA SER A 300 1.72 -3.25 14.61
C SER A 300 2.05 -1.76 14.58
N ALA A 301 2.89 -1.26 15.48
CA ALA A 301 3.28 0.16 15.53
C ALA A 301 3.98 0.64 14.25
N ALA A 302 4.76 -0.23 13.60
CA ALA A 302 5.39 0.07 12.32
C ALA A 302 4.36 0.20 11.20
N SER A 303 3.40 -0.74 11.11
CA SER A 303 2.29 -0.69 10.15
C SER A 303 1.42 0.55 10.37
N ALA A 304 1.14 0.90 11.64
CA ALA A 304 0.39 2.10 12.00
C ALA A 304 1.08 3.39 11.51
N ARG A 305 2.41 3.49 11.64
CA ARG A 305 3.17 4.63 11.12
C ARG A 305 3.06 4.76 9.61
N ARG A 306 3.26 3.65 8.86
CA ARG A 306 3.16 3.64 7.39
C ARG A 306 1.76 4.01 6.88
N ILE A 307 0.71 3.59 7.59
CA ILE A 307 -0.68 3.99 7.29
C ILE A 307 -0.86 5.49 7.50
N VAL A 308 -0.40 6.02 8.65
CA VAL A 308 -0.52 7.45 8.97
C VAL A 308 0.28 8.31 8.00
N GLU A 309 1.46 7.85 7.54
CA GLU A 309 2.21 8.54 6.48
C GLU A 309 1.38 8.73 5.20
N VAL A 310 0.64 7.69 4.77
CA VAL A 310 -0.24 7.82 3.58
C VAL A 310 -1.41 8.75 3.87
N LEU A 311 -2.02 8.67 5.07
CA LEU A 311 -3.14 9.54 5.45
C LEU A 311 -2.73 11.00 5.68
N ASP A 312 -1.47 11.28 6.02
CA ASP A 312 -0.94 12.63 6.23
C ASP A 312 -0.35 13.24 4.96
N GLU A 313 -0.08 12.41 3.95
CA GLU A 313 0.48 12.88 2.68
C GLU A 313 -0.50 13.82 1.99
N THR A 314 -0.01 14.96 1.54
CA THR A 314 -0.79 15.95 0.82
C THR A 314 -0.20 16.14 -0.57
N THR A 315 -1.08 16.42 -1.54
CA THR A 315 -0.63 16.76 -2.89
C THR A 315 0.26 18.00 -2.87
N ASP A 316 1.32 17.97 -3.68
CA ASP A 316 2.20 19.12 -3.89
C ASP A 316 1.76 20.00 -5.06
N LEU A 317 0.60 19.70 -5.66
CA LEU A 317 -0.06 20.52 -6.69
C LEU A 317 -1.27 21.23 -6.07
N PRO A 318 -1.08 22.40 -5.43
CA PRO A 318 -2.18 23.09 -4.75
C PRO A 318 -3.20 23.57 -5.78
N ALA A 319 -4.48 23.43 -5.43
CA ALA A 319 -5.56 23.99 -6.21
C ALA A 319 -5.51 25.53 -6.12
N PRO A 320 -5.67 26.27 -7.22
CA PRO A 320 -5.74 27.72 -7.19
C PRO A 320 -7.01 28.20 -6.48
N LYS A 321 -6.96 29.37 -5.85
CA LYS A 321 -8.12 29.94 -5.14
C LYS A 321 -9.31 30.26 -6.05
N ALA A 322 -9.04 30.63 -7.29
CA ALA A 322 -10.04 30.92 -8.31
C ALA A 322 -9.64 30.20 -9.62
N PRO A 323 -9.93 28.90 -9.74
CA PRO A 323 -9.47 28.09 -10.86
C PRO A 323 -10.14 28.52 -12.17
N VAL A 324 -9.34 28.68 -13.21
CA VAL A 324 -9.83 28.89 -14.57
C VAL A 324 -10.52 27.62 -15.04
N GLN A 325 -11.77 27.79 -15.55
CA GLN A 325 -12.65 26.67 -15.90
C GLN A 325 -12.70 26.37 -17.41
N GLN A 326 -11.91 27.05 -18.20
CA GLN A 326 -11.90 26.84 -19.66
C GLN A 326 -10.51 27.13 -20.23
N VAL A 327 -9.99 26.22 -21.01
CA VAL A 327 -8.81 26.46 -21.84
C VAL A 327 -9.24 27.15 -23.12
N ARG A 328 -8.65 28.30 -23.48
CA ARG A 328 -9.03 29.10 -24.63
C ARG A 328 -8.71 28.36 -25.94
N ASP A 329 -7.46 27.99 -26.11
CA ASP A 329 -6.91 27.36 -27.32
C ASP A 329 -5.74 26.43 -26.97
N GLY A 330 -5.13 25.80 -27.98
CA GLY A 330 -4.00 24.88 -27.81
C GLY A 330 -2.63 25.54 -27.84
N GLY A 331 -2.51 26.86 -27.72
CA GLY A 331 -1.23 27.55 -27.65
C GLY A 331 -0.47 27.20 -26.37
N ILE A 332 0.84 27.03 -26.47
CA ILE A 332 1.70 26.64 -25.32
C ILE A 332 2.89 27.59 -25.26
N GLU A 333 3.24 28.05 -24.07
CA GLU A 333 4.38 28.94 -23.85
C GLU A 333 5.18 28.45 -22.63
N PHE A 334 6.49 28.32 -22.79
CA PHE A 334 7.46 28.09 -21.73
C PHE A 334 8.28 29.37 -21.56
N GLU A 335 8.30 29.93 -20.36
CA GLU A 335 9.03 31.16 -20.04
C GLU A 335 10.03 30.89 -18.92
N HIS A 336 11.32 30.82 -19.25
CA HIS A 336 12.43 30.62 -18.32
C HIS A 336 12.23 29.43 -17.35
N VAL A 337 11.76 28.29 -17.88
CA VAL A 337 11.36 27.14 -17.09
C VAL A 337 12.57 26.33 -16.66
N THR A 338 12.73 26.19 -15.32
CA THR A 338 13.66 25.25 -14.70
C THR A 338 12.86 24.22 -13.91
N PHE A 339 13.23 22.94 -14.04
CA PHE A 339 12.56 21.84 -13.38
C PHE A 339 13.52 20.82 -12.81
N LYS A 340 13.24 20.34 -11.60
CA LYS A 340 13.88 19.18 -10.97
C LYS A 340 12.87 18.28 -10.28
N TYR A 341 13.13 16.99 -10.26
CA TYR A 341 12.32 16.05 -9.48
C TYR A 341 12.64 16.17 -7.99
N LYS A 342 11.62 16.24 -7.13
CA LYS A 342 11.79 16.37 -5.66
C LYS A 342 12.58 15.20 -5.05
N HIS A 343 12.40 14.00 -5.58
CA HIS A 343 13.05 12.78 -5.12
C HIS A 343 14.19 12.30 -6.03
N GLY A 344 14.74 13.20 -6.87
CA GLY A 344 15.86 12.94 -7.77
C GLY A 344 17.22 13.31 -7.18
N SER A 345 18.22 13.42 -8.07
CA SER A 345 19.61 13.78 -7.73
C SER A 345 19.81 15.19 -7.17
N GLY A 346 18.74 16.01 -7.12
CA GLY A 346 18.79 17.42 -6.72
C GLY A 346 19.28 18.36 -7.83
N GLN A 347 19.77 17.83 -8.96
CA GLN A 347 20.18 18.64 -10.12
C GLN A 347 18.97 18.98 -11.00
N PRO A 348 18.92 20.17 -11.62
CA PRO A 348 17.91 20.52 -12.60
C PRO A 348 17.92 19.54 -13.78
N VAL A 349 16.73 19.07 -14.16
CA VAL A 349 16.51 18.21 -15.33
C VAL A 349 16.21 19.05 -16.56
N LEU A 350 15.52 20.18 -16.37
CA LEU A 350 15.35 21.25 -17.37
C LEU A 350 15.96 22.53 -16.80
N ASN A 351 16.66 23.27 -17.63
CA ASN A 351 17.37 24.47 -17.22
C ASN A 351 17.12 25.63 -18.20
N ASP A 352 16.39 26.65 -17.73
CA ASP A 352 16.09 27.89 -18.44
C ASP A 352 15.49 27.68 -19.85
N VAL A 353 14.45 26.85 -19.94
CA VAL A 353 13.78 26.52 -21.19
C VAL A 353 12.75 27.58 -21.55
N THR A 354 12.90 28.20 -22.75
CA THR A 354 12.00 29.23 -23.26
C THR A 354 11.66 28.95 -24.73
N PHE A 355 10.37 28.71 -25.03
CA PHE A 355 9.83 28.55 -26.39
C PHE A 355 8.31 28.64 -26.38
N SER A 356 7.71 28.73 -27.57
CA SER A 356 6.25 28.75 -27.72
C SER A 356 5.79 27.84 -28.86
N ILE A 357 4.56 27.34 -28.77
CA ILE A 357 3.87 26.55 -29.80
C ILE A 357 2.56 27.25 -30.13
N ARG A 358 2.27 27.45 -31.41
CA ARG A 358 1.03 28.10 -31.87
C ARG A 358 -0.15 27.12 -31.79
N PRO A 359 -1.38 27.62 -31.59
CA PRO A 359 -2.57 26.75 -31.68
C PRO A 359 -2.63 26.01 -33.03
N GLY A 360 -2.87 24.69 -32.97
CA GLY A 360 -2.91 23.81 -34.13
C GLY A 360 -1.58 23.36 -34.71
N GLU A 361 -0.46 23.93 -34.24
CA GLU A 361 0.88 23.59 -34.70
C GLU A 361 1.29 22.17 -34.26
N THR A 362 2.05 21.47 -35.10
CA THR A 362 2.70 20.21 -34.77
C THR A 362 4.16 20.44 -34.43
N LEU A 363 4.54 20.21 -33.18
CA LEU A 363 5.94 20.26 -32.70
C LEU A 363 6.50 18.87 -32.58
N GLY A 364 7.60 18.58 -33.30
CA GLY A 364 8.45 17.40 -33.05
C GLY A 364 9.45 17.70 -31.94
N ILE A 365 9.76 16.73 -31.08
CA ILE A 365 10.81 16.85 -30.06
C ILE A 365 11.80 15.69 -30.24
N ILE A 366 13.06 16.04 -30.45
CA ILE A 366 14.19 15.10 -30.61
C ILE A 366 15.27 15.41 -29.59
N GLY A 367 16.06 14.41 -29.25
CA GLY A 367 17.23 14.52 -28.37
C GLY A 367 17.70 13.16 -27.91
N GLY A 368 18.88 13.07 -27.37
CA GLY A 368 19.46 11.85 -26.82
C GLY A 368 18.64 11.23 -25.70
N THR A 369 18.95 9.99 -25.33
CA THR A 369 18.37 9.36 -24.13
C THR A 369 18.81 10.15 -22.90
N GLY A 370 17.87 10.51 -22.02
CA GLY A 370 18.15 11.33 -20.84
C GLY A 370 18.15 12.84 -21.08
N SER A 371 17.87 13.34 -22.29
CA SER A 371 17.81 14.78 -22.59
C SER A 371 16.60 15.53 -22.01
N ALA A 372 15.75 14.86 -21.19
CA ALA A 372 14.60 15.42 -20.48
C ALA A 372 13.35 15.70 -21.35
N LYS A 373 13.19 15.06 -22.50
CA LYS A 373 12.01 15.23 -23.38
C LYS A 373 10.67 14.94 -22.68
N SER A 374 10.56 13.78 -22.01
CA SER A 374 9.35 13.41 -21.27
C SER A 374 9.08 14.38 -20.11
N SER A 375 10.14 14.82 -19.40
CA SER A 375 10.00 15.79 -18.30
C SER A 375 9.44 17.12 -18.79
N LEU A 376 9.85 17.57 -19.98
CA LEU A 376 9.36 18.81 -20.59
C LEU A 376 7.85 18.75 -20.82
N VAL A 377 7.38 17.69 -21.49
CA VAL A 377 5.95 17.60 -21.86
C VAL A 377 5.04 17.28 -20.66
N GLN A 378 5.56 16.67 -19.59
CA GLN A 378 4.81 16.38 -18.37
C GLN A 378 4.42 17.65 -17.59
N LEU A 379 5.11 18.77 -17.81
CA LEU A 379 4.76 20.05 -17.21
C LEU A 379 3.48 20.67 -17.84
N ILE A 380 3.17 20.36 -19.10
CA ILE A 380 2.03 20.94 -19.83
C ILE A 380 0.68 20.52 -19.22
N PRO A 381 0.39 19.20 -18.96
CA PRO A 381 -0.81 18.78 -18.25
C PRO A 381 -0.68 18.94 -16.72
N ARG A 382 0.36 19.65 -16.26
CA ARG A 382 0.67 19.85 -14.84
C ARG A 382 0.71 18.53 -14.06
N LEU A 383 1.49 17.54 -14.56
CA LEU A 383 1.80 16.34 -13.78
C LEU A 383 2.82 16.64 -12.67
N TYR A 384 3.67 17.64 -12.93
CA TYR A 384 4.61 18.26 -11.99
C TYR A 384 4.55 19.78 -12.15
N ASP A 385 4.94 20.53 -11.12
CA ASP A 385 5.12 21.98 -11.19
C ASP A 385 6.57 22.33 -11.47
N ALA A 386 6.81 23.34 -12.33
CA ALA A 386 8.14 23.91 -12.52
C ALA A 386 8.67 24.56 -11.24
N GLU A 387 9.99 24.48 -11.01
CA GLU A 387 10.64 25.13 -9.86
C GLU A 387 10.71 26.64 -10.06
N THR A 388 11.10 27.09 -11.25
CA THR A 388 11.09 28.51 -11.65
C THR A 388 10.54 28.64 -13.06
N GLY A 389 10.12 29.87 -13.41
CA GLY A 389 9.49 30.16 -14.70
C GLY A 389 8.01 29.83 -14.71
N SER A 390 7.38 29.94 -15.87
CA SER A 390 5.97 29.64 -16.09
C SER A 390 5.74 28.76 -17.32
N VAL A 391 4.75 27.88 -17.24
CA VAL A 391 4.22 27.10 -18.35
C VAL A 391 2.79 27.54 -18.56
N LYS A 392 2.47 28.01 -19.78
CA LYS A 392 1.12 28.51 -20.10
C LYS A 392 0.48 27.64 -21.17
N VAL A 393 -0.82 27.46 -21.07
CA VAL A 393 -1.68 26.83 -22.09
C VAL A 393 -2.84 27.77 -22.38
N GLY A 394 -3.06 28.10 -23.67
CA GLY A 394 -4.06 29.10 -24.06
C GLY A 394 -3.82 30.47 -23.43
N GLY A 395 -2.57 30.86 -23.15
CA GLY A 395 -2.17 32.14 -22.56
C GLY A 395 -2.33 32.24 -21.03
N VAL A 396 -2.73 31.15 -20.33
CA VAL A 396 -2.91 31.11 -18.87
C VAL A 396 -1.95 30.11 -18.26
N ASP A 397 -1.33 30.46 -17.12
CA ASP A 397 -0.43 29.55 -16.40
C ASP A 397 -1.15 28.26 -16.00
N VAL A 398 -0.49 27.12 -16.20
CA VAL A 398 -1.05 25.80 -15.85
C VAL A 398 -1.40 25.69 -14.35
N LYS A 399 -0.78 26.51 -13.50
CA LYS A 399 -1.03 26.55 -12.06
C LYS A 399 -2.37 27.20 -11.71
N ASP A 400 -2.92 28.03 -12.61
CA ASP A 400 -4.18 28.74 -12.40
C ASP A 400 -5.42 27.98 -12.88
N TYR A 401 -5.24 26.87 -13.59
CA TYR A 401 -6.33 26.00 -14.02
C TYR A 401 -6.81 25.05 -12.93
N SER A 402 -8.10 24.66 -13.00
CA SER A 402 -8.55 23.40 -12.42
C SER A 402 -7.82 22.23 -13.13
N LEU A 403 -7.24 21.30 -12.35
CA LEU A 403 -6.52 20.16 -12.94
C LEU A 403 -7.41 19.31 -13.86
N ASP A 404 -8.69 19.15 -13.50
CA ASP A 404 -9.65 18.39 -14.30
C ASP A 404 -9.88 19.04 -15.67
N VAL A 405 -10.02 20.36 -15.69
CA VAL A 405 -10.21 21.12 -16.92
C VAL A 405 -8.95 21.08 -17.79
N LEU A 406 -7.79 21.36 -17.21
CA LEU A 406 -6.51 21.32 -17.94
C LEU A 406 -6.26 19.94 -18.54
N ARG A 407 -6.39 18.89 -17.74
CA ARG A 407 -6.13 17.50 -18.16
C ARG A 407 -7.22 16.93 -19.07
N ARG A 408 -8.39 17.55 -19.14
CA ARG A 408 -9.40 17.23 -20.15
C ARG A 408 -9.01 17.75 -21.52
N GLU A 409 -8.50 18.97 -21.58
CA GLU A 409 -8.13 19.65 -22.83
C GLU A 409 -6.70 19.32 -23.31
N VAL A 410 -5.84 18.84 -22.40
CA VAL A 410 -4.47 18.40 -22.70
C VAL A 410 -4.39 16.88 -22.49
N SER A 411 -4.55 16.12 -23.57
CA SER A 411 -4.42 14.66 -23.53
C SER A 411 -2.97 14.24 -23.78
N MET A 412 -2.51 13.30 -22.97
CA MET A 412 -1.15 12.76 -23.08
C MET A 412 -1.16 11.24 -23.19
N VAL A 413 -0.49 10.72 -24.21
CA VAL A 413 -0.16 9.30 -24.34
C VAL A 413 1.25 9.11 -23.79
N LEU A 414 1.33 8.40 -22.66
CA LEU A 414 2.59 8.15 -21.94
C LEU A 414 3.47 7.12 -22.68
N GLN A 415 4.76 7.18 -22.47
CA GLN A 415 5.72 6.20 -23.02
C GLN A 415 5.36 4.75 -22.63
N LYS A 416 4.97 4.53 -21.36
CA LYS A 416 4.50 3.23 -20.88
C LYS A 416 2.98 3.13 -21.01
N ASN A 417 2.54 2.44 -22.05
CA ASN A 417 1.13 2.25 -22.36
C ASN A 417 0.51 1.18 -21.46
N VAL A 418 -0.52 1.54 -20.69
CA VAL A 418 -1.24 0.65 -19.78
C VAL A 418 -2.70 0.57 -20.21
N LEU A 419 -3.20 -0.66 -20.33
CA LEU A 419 -4.62 -0.95 -20.52
C LEU A 419 -5.20 -1.58 -19.26
N PHE A 420 -6.47 -1.33 -19.01
CA PHE A 420 -7.19 -1.89 -17.88
C PHE A 420 -7.91 -3.17 -18.28
N SER A 421 -8.20 -4.02 -17.30
CA SER A 421 -9.06 -5.19 -17.51
C SER A 421 -10.46 -4.73 -17.92
N GLY A 422 -11.01 -5.32 -18.97
CA GLY A 422 -12.30 -4.94 -19.54
C GLY A 422 -12.29 -5.12 -21.04
N THR A 423 -13.36 -4.74 -21.71
CA THR A 423 -13.42 -4.80 -23.18
C THR A 423 -12.54 -3.73 -23.83
N ILE A 424 -12.25 -3.87 -25.12
CA ILE A 424 -11.59 -2.80 -25.89
C ILE A 424 -12.44 -1.52 -25.81
N LEU A 425 -13.76 -1.65 -25.93
CA LEU A 425 -14.69 -0.52 -25.85
C LEU A 425 -14.60 0.19 -24.50
N ASP A 426 -14.57 -0.56 -23.37
CA ASP A 426 -14.37 0.00 -22.04
C ASP A 426 -13.04 0.77 -21.94
N ASN A 427 -11.98 0.19 -22.50
CA ASN A 427 -10.67 0.84 -22.54
C ASN A 427 -10.65 2.14 -23.36
N LEU A 428 -11.39 2.22 -24.46
CA LEU A 428 -11.54 3.46 -25.23
C LEU A 428 -12.34 4.51 -24.45
N ARG A 429 -13.44 4.11 -23.80
CA ARG A 429 -14.30 4.99 -22.98
C ARG A 429 -13.63 5.59 -21.74
N TRP A 430 -12.42 5.18 -21.41
CA TRP A 430 -11.60 5.96 -20.47
C TRP A 430 -11.29 7.37 -20.96
N GLY A 431 -11.35 7.60 -22.28
CA GLY A 431 -11.24 8.95 -22.84
C GLY A 431 -12.50 9.79 -22.63
N ASP A 432 -13.66 9.19 -22.85
CA ASP A 432 -15.00 9.77 -22.64
C ASP A 432 -15.98 8.63 -22.34
N GLU A 433 -16.49 8.57 -21.11
CA GLU A 433 -17.41 7.51 -20.65
C GLU A 433 -18.75 7.50 -21.38
N ASN A 434 -19.17 8.64 -21.91
CA ASN A 434 -20.43 8.81 -22.63
C ASN A 434 -20.30 8.64 -24.16
N ALA A 435 -19.10 8.32 -24.65
CA ALA A 435 -18.87 8.16 -26.08
C ALA A 435 -19.67 7.01 -26.67
N SER A 436 -20.31 7.27 -27.82
CA SER A 436 -21.01 6.24 -28.58
C SER A 436 -20.03 5.19 -29.15
N GLU A 437 -20.53 4.03 -29.51
CA GLU A 437 -19.71 3.00 -30.15
C GLU A 437 -19.15 3.50 -31.49
N GLU A 438 -19.94 4.26 -32.26
CA GLU A 438 -19.52 4.85 -33.53
C GLU A 438 -18.35 5.83 -33.34
N GLU A 439 -18.35 6.65 -32.26
CA GLU A 439 -17.23 7.53 -31.94
C GLU A 439 -15.99 6.74 -31.56
N CYS A 440 -16.14 5.67 -30.77
CA CYS A 440 -15.04 4.75 -30.43
C CYS A 440 -14.44 4.11 -31.68
N ILE A 441 -15.27 3.64 -32.60
CA ILE A 441 -14.84 3.08 -33.89
C ILE A 441 -14.11 4.14 -34.72
N ARG A 442 -14.64 5.36 -34.79
CA ARG A 442 -14.03 6.47 -35.54
C ARG A 442 -12.60 6.76 -35.05
N VAL A 443 -12.42 6.91 -33.74
CA VAL A 443 -11.06 7.20 -33.19
C VAL A 443 -10.14 5.99 -33.30
N ALA A 444 -10.66 4.77 -33.22
CA ALA A 444 -9.89 3.55 -33.46
C ALA A 444 -9.37 3.49 -34.90
N LYS A 445 -10.17 3.92 -35.90
CA LYS A 445 -9.73 4.07 -37.30
C LYS A 445 -8.64 5.11 -37.45
N LEU A 446 -8.76 6.29 -36.80
CA LEU A 446 -7.75 7.33 -36.83
C LEU A 446 -6.40 6.86 -36.23
N ALA A 447 -6.45 6.02 -35.19
CA ALA A 447 -5.28 5.41 -34.58
C ALA A 447 -4.83 4.11 -35.30
N CYS A 448 -5.41 3.76 -36.44
CA CYS A 448 -5.20 2.47 -37.14
C CYS A 448 -5.39 1.22 -36.24
N ALA A 449 -6.20 1.34 -35.18
CA ALA A 449 -6.49 0.25 -34.26
C ALA A 449 -7.59 -0.67 -34.81
N ASP A 450 -8.54 -0.14 -35.57
CA ASP A 450 -9.65 -0.86 -36.16
C ASP A 450 -9.20 -2.08 -37.01
N GLU A 451 -8.09 -1.94 -37.74
CA GLU A 451 -7.52 -2.97 -38.59
C GLU A 451 -7.24 -4.30 -37.84
N PHE A 452 -6.80 -4.26 -36.60
CA PHE A 452 -6.56 -5.47 -35.81
C PHE A 452 -7.75 -5.84 -34.92
N ILE A 453 -8.55 -4.85 -34.50
CA ILE A 453 -9.74 -5.08 -33.67
C ILE A 453 -10.74 -5.94 -34.47
N GLU A 454 -10.96 -5.63 -35.74
CA GLU A 454 -11.86 -6.39 -36.62
C GLU A 454 -11.42 -7.85 -36.86
N ARG A 455 -10.16 -8.18 -36.59
CA ARG A 455 -9.62 -9.56 -36.69
C ARG A 455 -9.88 -10.38 -35.43
N PHE A 456 -10.22 -9.75 -34.30
CA PHE A 456 -10.58 -10.48 -33.08
C PHE A 456 -11.99 -11.09 -33.22
N PRO A 457 -12.23 -12.28 -32.63
CA PRO A 457 -13.57 -12.92 -32.70
C PRO A 457 -14.68 -12.02 -32.17
N ASP A 458 -14.43 -11.35 -31.04
CA ASP A 458 -15.40 -10.49 -30.36
C ASP A 458 -15.23 -9.00 -30.70
N LYS A 459 -14.36 -8.66 -31.67
CA LYS A 459 -14.10 -7.29 -32.14
C LYS A 459 -13.89 -6.31 -30.98
N TYR A 460 -14.67 -5.23 -30.90
CA TYR A 460 -14.62 -4.22 -29.85
C TYR A 460 -15.02 -4.74 -28.47
N ASN A 461 -15.71 -5.87 -28.38
CA ASN A 461 -16.05 -6.54 -27.13
C ASN A 461 -14.95 -7.52 -26.66
N THR A 462 -13.84 -7.64 -27.40
CA THR A 462 -12.70 -8.48 -26.99
C THR A 462 -12.19 -8.02 -25.63
N TRP A 463 -12.04 -8.98 -24.71
CA TRP A 463 -11.55 -8.75 -23.36
C TRP A 463 -10.05 -8.48 -23.36
N ILE A 464 -9.63 -7.41 -22.71
CA ILE A 464 -8.26 -7.05 -22.43
C ILE A 464 -7.92 -7.48 -21.00
N GLU A 465 -6.84 -8.22 -20.83
CA GLU A 465 -6.32 -8.59 -19.52
C GLU A 465 -5.60 -7.43 -18.84
N GLN A 466 -5.37 -7.55 -17.53
CA GLN A 466 -4.68 -6.53 -16.73
C GLN A 466 -3.32 -6.15 -17.34
N GLY A 467 -3.13 -4.85 -17.57
CA GLY A 467 -1.94 -4.32 -18.24
C GLY A 467 -1.85 -4.64 -19.74
N GLY A 468 -2.91 -5.23 -20.32
CA GLY A 468 -2.95 -5.60 -21.74
C GLY A 468 -2.01 -6.76 -22.10
N SER A 469 -1.82 -7.75 -21.21
CA SER A 469 -0.88 -8.86 -21.42
C SER A 469 -1.19 -9.69 -22.66
N ASN A 470 -2.45 -9.70 -23.11
CA ASN A 470 -2.93 -10.43 -24.27
C ASN A 470 -2.91 -9.65 -25.60
N VAL A 471 -2.34 -8.44 -25.63
CA VAL A 471 -2.18 -7.64 -26.85
C VAL A 471 -0.72 -7.19 -27.03
N SER A 472 -0.29 -7.02 -28.30
CA SER A 472 1.08 -6.60 -28.60
C SER A 472 1.35 -5.15 -28.21
N GLY A 473 2.64 -4.77 -28.11
CA GLY A 473 3.06 -3.40 -27.78
C GLY A 473 2.47 -2.36 -28.73
N GLY A 474 2.53 -2.59 -30.04
CA GLY A 474 1.95 -1.69 -31.04
C GLY A 474 0.43 -1.63 -31.01
N GLN A 475 -0.26 -2.72 -30.63
CA GLN A 475 -1.71 -2.71 -30.40
C GLN A 475 -2.06 -1.87 -29.18
N LYS A 476 -1.31 -2.00 -28.06
CA LYS A 476 -1.49 -1.15 -26.86
C LYS A 476 -1.33 0.33 -27.19
N GLN A 477 -0.29 0.67 -27.93
CA GLN A 477 -0.02 2.05 -28.34
C GLN A 477 -1.18 2.62 -29.15
N ARG A 478 -1.66 1.92 -30.16
CA ARG A 478 -2.79 2.36 -30.99
C ARG A 478 -4.09 2.52 -30.19
N LEU A 479 -4.37 1.61 -29.24
CA LEU A 479 -5.53 1.75 -28.35
C LEU A 479 -5.41 2.95 -27.42
N THR A 480 -4.22 3.23 -26.87
CA THR A 480 -4.01 4.41 -25.99
C THR A 480 -4.03 5.73 -26.77
N ILE A 481 -3.59 5.74 -28.03
CA ILE A 481 -3.77 6.89 -28.94
C ILE A 481 -5.26 7.12 -29.20
N ALA A 482 -6.03 6.08 -29.55
CA ALA A 482 -7.47 6.18 -29.77
C ALA A 482 -8.21 6.71 -28.51
N ARG A 483 -7.83 6.22 -27.32
CA ARG A 483 -8.34 6.72 -26.04
C ARG A 483 -8.08 8.22 -25.85
N ALA A 484 -6.89 8.69 -26.20
CA ALA A 484 -6.53 10.11 -26.10
C ALA A 484 -7.31 10.99 -27.08
N LEU A 485 -7.54 10.48 -28.31
CA LEU A 485 -8.33 11.16 -29.34
C LEU A 485 -9.81 11.29 -28.99
N LEU A 486 -10.36 10.32 -28.28
CA LEU A 486 -11.77 10.33 -27.87
C LEU A 486 -12.14 11.53 -26.99
N ARG A 487 -11.16 12.08 -26.26
CA ARG A 487 -11.33 13.31 -25.46
C ARG A 487 -11.51 14.58 -26.30
N LYS A 488 -11.23 14.54 -27.61
CA LYS A 488 -11.24 15.70 -28.51
C LYS A 488 -10.42 16.87 -27.96
N PRO A 489 -9.14 16.63 -27.57
CA PRO A 489 -8.35 17.61 -26.82
C PRO A 489 -7.91 18.78 -27.70
N LYS A 490 -7.62 19.93 -27.06
CA LYS A 490 -6.95 21.06 -27.72
C LYS A 490 -5.45 20.84 -27.91
N VAL A 491 -4.84 20.06 -27.02
CA VAL A 491 -3.44 19.66 -27.08
C VAL A 491 -3.32 18.13 -26.96
N LEU A 492 -2.66 17.50 -27.91
CA LEU A 492 -2.35 16.07 -27.92
C LEU A 492 -0.84 15.88 -27.79
N ILE A 493 -0.40 15.20 -26.75
CA ILE A 493 1.00 14.88 -26.47
C ILE A 493 1.23 13.39 -26.69
N LEU A 494 2.19 13.04 -27.52
CA LEU A 494 2.61 11.67 -27.82
C LEU A 494 4.05 11.49 -27.33
N ASP A 495 4.22 10.87 -26.15
CA ASP A 495 5.54 10.63 -25.57
C ASP A 495 6.06 9.26 -26.00
N ASP A 496 6.88 9.21 -27.04
CA ASP A 496 7.46 8.00 -27.66
C ASP A 496 6.42 6.91 -27.97
N SER A 497 5.17 7.35 -28.25
CA SER A 497 3.99 6.49 -28.32
C SER A 497 3.84 5.76 -29.66
N THR A 498 4.76 5.93 -30.59
CA THR A 498 4.76 5.22 -31.88
C THR A 498 5.98 4.32 -32.08
N SER A 499 6.85 4.22 -31.07
CA SER A 499 8.10 3.46 -31.14
C SER A 499 7.92 1.95 -31.40
N ALA A 500 6.81 1.36 -30.93
CA ALA A 500 6.45 -0.04 -31.17
C ALA A 500 5.48 -0.23 -32.36
N VAL A 501 5.15 0.86 -33.06
CA VAL A 501 4.35 0.83 -34.29
C VAL A 501 5.29 0.83 -35.50
N ASP A 502 4.97 0.08 -36.54
CA ASP A 502 5.73 0.06 -37.77
C ASP A 502 5.67 1.43 -38.49
N THR A 503 6.69 1.74 -39.27
CA THR A 503 6.86 3.05 -39.94
C THR A 503 5.70 3.40 -40.87
N ALA A 504 5.09 2.41 -41.55
CA ALA A 504 3.98 2.66 -42.45
C ALA A 504 2.71 3.03 -41.69
N THR A 505 2.41 2.35 -40.59
CA THR A 505 1.27 2.65 -39.70
C THR A 505 1.46 3.98 -38.99
N ASP A 506 2.68 4.31 -38.51
CA ASP A 506 2.99 5.63 -37.93
C ASP A 506 2.73 6.78 -38.91
N ALA A 507 3.15 6.62 -40.18
CA ALA A 507 2.88 7.60 -41.23
C ALA A 507 1.37 7.79 -41.50
N LYS A 508 0.56 6.69 -41.49
CA LYS A 508 -0.89 6.74 -41.62
C LYS A 508 -1.53 7.52 -40.45
N ILE A 509 -1.11 7.24 -39.21
CA ILE A 509 -1.61 7.93 -38.01
C ILE A 509 -1.31 9.43 -38.09
N ARG A 510 -0.08 9.82 -38.45
CA ARG A 510 0.30 11.23 -38.60
C ARG A 510 -0.47 11.92 -39.73
N LYS A 511 -0.73 11.22 -40.85
CA LYS A 511 -1.59 11.73 -41.92
C LYS A 511 -3.01 11.96 -41.40
N ALA A 512 -3.60 11.00 -40.71
CA ALA A 512 -4.93 11.14 -40.12
C ALA A 512 -5.02 12.32 -39.14
N PHE A 513 -3.97 12.57 -38.34
CA PHE A 513 -3.91 13.72 -37.45
C PHE A 513 -3.92 15.08 -38.18
N ARG A 514 -3.27 15.16 -39.34
CA ARG A 514 -3.27 16.40 -40.16
C ARG A 514 -4.63 16.67 -40.79
N GLU A 515 -5.28 15.63 -41.26
CA GLU A 515 -6.52 15.74 -42.02
C GLU A 515 -7.76 15.85 -41.11
N GLU A 516 -7.81 15.09 -40.02
CA GLU A 516 -9.02 14.93 -39.19
C GLU A 516 -9.04 15.82 -37.94
N ILE A 517 -7.86 16.22 -37.43
CA ILE A 517 -7.74 17.07 -36.23
C ILE A 517 -6.79 18.26 -36.45
N PRO A 518 -6.96 19.05 -37.52
CA PRO A 518 -6.02 20.15 -37.83
C PRO A 518 -5.97 21.22 -36.75
N GLY A 519 -7.06 21.47 -36.03
CA GLY A 519 -7.13 22.48 -34.96
C GLY A 519 -6.49 22.07 -33.63
N THR A 520 -6.15 20.81 -33.45
CA THR A 520 -5.48 20.30 -32.25
C THR A 520 -3.97 20.56 -32.35
N THR A 521 -3.37 21.16 -31.33
CA THR A 521 -1.92 21.28 -31.19
C THR A 521 -1.34 19.91 -30.86
N LYS A 522 -0.30 19.50 -31.59
CA LYS A 522 0.30 18.17 -31.44
C LYS A 522 1.77 18.28 -31.02
N ILE A 523 2.14 17.53 -30.00
CA ILE A 523 3.55 17.40 -29.58
C ILE A 523 3.94 15.95 -29.71
N ILE A 524 4.92 15.67 -30.54
CA ILE A 524 5.38 14.31 -30.85
C ILE A 524 6.82 14.16 -30.40
N ILE A 525 7.04 13.43 -29.31
CA ILE A 525 8.37 12.98 -28.93
C ILE A 525 8.66 11.70 -29.67
N ALA A 526 9.74 11.67 -30.42
CA ALA A 526 10.17 10.47 -31.13
C ALA A 526 11.69 10.28 -31.06
N GLN A 527 12.10 9.03 -31.16
CA GLN A 527 13.50 8.65 -31.33
C GLN A 527 13.90 8.61 -32.82
N ARG A 528 12.92 8.40 -33.70
CA ARG A 528 13.11 8.36 -35.15
C ARG A 528 12.82 9.73 -35.77
N ILE A 529 13.75 10.24 -36.58
CA ILE A 529 13.54 11.49 -37.33
C ILE A 529 12.36 11.39 -38.30
N SER A 530 12.16 10.21 -38.92
CA SER A 530 11.02 9.96 -39.80
C SER A 530 9.65 10.20 -39.16
N SER A 531 9.54 10.12 -37.84
CA SER A 531 8.29 10.39 -37.12
C SER A 531 8.02 11.88 -36.88
N VAL A 532 9.02 12.77 -37.01
CA VAL A 532 8.89 14.19 -36.76
C VAL A 532 9.30 15.09 -37.91
N GLN A 533 9.88 14.54 -38.98
CA GLN A 533 10.38 15.34 -40.12
C GLN A 533 9.30 16.18 -40.81
N ASP A 534 8.04 15.72 -40.72
CA ASP A 534 6.88 16.41 -41.29
C ASP A 534 6.20 17.37 -40.29
N ALA A 535 6.78 17.59 -39.10
CA ALA A 535 6.28 18.56 -38.12
C ALA A 535 6.55 20.00 -38.62
N ASP A 536 5.69 20.93 -38.18
CA ASP A 536 5.84 22.36 -38.56
C ASP A 536 7.17 22.92 -38.02
N ARG A 537 7.52 22.53 -36.79
CA ARG A 537 8.85 22.81 -36.19
C ARG A 537 9.33 21.61 -35.37
N ILE A 538 10.62 21.52 -35.20
CA ILE A 538 11.28 20.48 -34.41
C ILE A 538 12.14 21.17 -33.36
N LEU A 539 11.96 20.76 -32.12
CA LEU A 539 12.78 21.15 -30.97
C LEU A 539 13.85 20.09 -30.73
N VAL A 540 15.10 20.49 -30.75
CA VAL A 540 16.24 19.64 -30.39
C VAL A 540 16.60 19.94 -28.94
N LEU A 541 16.42 18.94 -28.06
CA LEU A 541 16.73 19.07 -26.64
C LEU A 541 18.01 18.30 -26.31
N ASP A 542 18.93 18.97 -25.63
CA ASP A 542 20.18 18.37 -25.17
C ASP A 542 20.48 18.79 -23.73
N ASN A 543 20.77 17.81 -22.86
CA ASN A 543 21.10 18.04 -21.44
C ASN A 543 20.13 19.01 -20.72
N GLY A 544 18.84 18.90 -21.03
CA GLY A 544 17.79 19.73 -20.41
C GLY A 544 17.71 21.17 -20.91
N GLN A 545 18.40 21.51 -22.01
CA GLN A 545 18.39 22.83 -22.66
C GLN A 545 17.96 22.73 -24.12
N ILE A 546 17.44 23.81 -24.67
CA ILE A 546 17.11 23.90 -26.09
C ILE A 546 18.42 24.09 -26.89
N ASN A 547 18.78 23.11 -27.70
CA ASN A 547 19.92 23.16 -28.59
C ASN A 547 19.56 23.75 -29.97
N GLY A 548 18.31 23.59 -30.41
CA GLY A 548 17.81 24.17 -31.65
C GLY A 548 16.29 24.07 -31.78
N LEU A 549 15.68 25.00 -32.50
CA LEU A 549 14.27 25.02 -32.84
C LEU A 549 14.13 25.54 -34.28
N GLY A 550 13.53 24.75 -35.16
CA GLY A 550 13.36 25.12 -36.57
C GLY A 550 12.67 24.03 -37.37
N THR A 551 12.55 24.22 -38.67
CA THR A 551 12.05 23.20 -39.59
C THR A 551 13.08 22.09 -39.81
N HIS A 552 12.66 20.95 -40.38
CA HIS A 552 13.57 19.85 -40.75
C HIS A 552 14.75 20.33 -41.60
N GLU A 553 14.47 21.15 -42.62
CA GLU A 553 15.50 21.67 -43.56
C GLU A 553 16.46 22.64 -42.91
N GLU A 554 15.99 23.50 -42.01
CA GLU A 554 16.79 24.45 -41.26
C GLU A 554 17.74 23.74 -40.30
N LEU A 555 17.23 22.77 -39.54
CA LEU A 555 18.03 22.00 -38.59
C LEU A 555 19.06 21.10 -39.24
N LEU A 556 18.75 20.55 -40.42
CA LEU A 556 19.75 19.82 -41.24
C LEU A 556 20.92 20.69 -41.67
N LYS A 557 20.73 22.02 -41.79
CA LYS A 557 21.83 22.94 -42.19
C LYS A 557 22.54 23.52 -40.98
N THR A 558 21.88 23.72 -39.86
CA THR A 558 22.37 24.56 -38.75
C THR A 558 22.68 23.79 -37.47
N ASN A 559 22.04 22.61 -37.24
CA ASN A 559 22.15 21.91 -35.97
C ASN A 559 22.96 20.61 -36.10
N LYS A 560 24.12 20.55 -35.45
CA LYS A 560 25.03 19.40 -35.50
C LYS A 560 24.41 18.13 -34.91
N ILE A 561 23.73 18.24 -33.76
CA ILE A 561 23.11 17.08 -33.09
C ILE A 561 22.03 16.49 -34.00
N TYR A 562 21.21 17.34 -34.62
CA TYR A 562 20.17 16.89 -35.54
C TYR A 562 20.76 16.21 -36.79
N GLN A 563 21.84 16.75 -37.33
CA GLN A 563 22.59 16.17 -38.47
C GLN A 563 23.16 14.79 -38.11
N GLU A 564 23.79 14.66 -36.95
CA GLU A 564 24.35 13.38 -36.48
C GLU A 564 23.27 12.30 -36.34
N VAL A 565 22.14 12.63 -35.70
CA VAL A 565 21.00 11.71 -35.56
C VAL A 565 20.41 11.32 -36.91
N TYR A 566 20.26 12.31 -37.82
CA TYR A 566 19.77 12.06 -39.18
C TYR A 566 20.70 11.14 -39.98
N ASN A 567 21.98 11.45 -39.99
CA ASN A 567 22.98 10.67 -40.71
C ASN A 567 23.10 9.25 -40.17
N SER A 568 23.02 9.08 -38.85
CA SER A 568 23.06 7.75 -38.22
C SER A 568 21.86 6.88 -38.61
N GLN A 569 20.69 7.49 -38.78
CA GLN A 569 19.45 6.78 -39.17
C GLN A 569 19.30 6.55 -40.67
N THR A 570 19.91 7.41 -41.50
CA THR A 570 19.84 7.31 -42.97
C THR A 570 21.02 6.56 -43.58
N GLN A 571 22.23 6.66 -43.00
CA GLN A 571 23.46 6.02 -43.49
C GLN A 571 23.79 4.70 -42.79
N GLY A 572 23.29 4.45 -41.61
CA GLY A 572 23.37 3.18 -40.89
C GLY A 572 22.39 2.19 -41.45
N GLY A 573 22.76 1.53 -42.53
CA GLY A 573 22.17 0.37 -43.19
C GLY A 573 20.74 -0.04 -42.82
N GLY A 574 19.82 0.30 -43.69
CA GLY A 574 18.64 -0.51 -43.96
C GLY A 574 17.62 -0.66 -42.82
N ASP A 575 16.56 0.08 -42.97
CA ASP A 575 15.23 -0.29 -42.43
C ASP A 575 14.99 -1.78 -42.74
N PHE A 576 15.14 -2.67 -41.76
CA PHE A 576 14.87 -4.11 -41.91
C PHE A 576 13.43 -4.40 -42.34
N ASP A 577 12.55 -3.39 -42.29
CA ASP A 577 11.15 -3.48 -42.71
C ASP A 577 10.94 -3.37 -44.24
N LYS A 578 12.00 -3.08 -45.04
CA LYS A 578 11.87 -2.97 -46.50
C LYS A 578 12.10 -4.28 -47.28
N GLN A 579 12.50 -5.37 -46.64
CA GLN A 579 12.78 -6.65 -47.33
C GLN A 579 11.63 -7.70 -47.25
N GLY A 580 10.42 -7.30 -46.84
CA GLY A 580 9.27 -8.22 -46.76
C GLY A 580 8.20 -8.07 -47.85
N GLY A 581 8.46 -7.38 -48.96
CA GLY A 581 7.43 -7.03 -49.95
C GLY A 581 7.74 -7.35 -51.39
N GLU A 582 8.53 -8.40 -51.70
CA GLU A 582 8.59 -9.00 -53.07
C GLU A 582 9.16 -10.42 -52.97
N GLN A 583 8.30 -11.39 -52.70
CA GLN A 583 8.32 -12.76 -53.28
C GLN A 583 6.97 -13.44 -53.05
#